data_2a0a2351a03d7617a933c599d0ca71d0
#
_entry.id   2a0a2351a03d7617a933c599d0ca71d0
#
_cell.length_a   1.000
_cell.length_b   1.000
_cell.length_c   1.000
_cell.angle_alpha   90.00
_cell.angle_beta   90.00
_cell.angle_gamma   90.00
#
_symmetry.space_group_name_H-M   'P 1'
#
loop_
_entity.id
_entity.type
_entity.pdbx_description
1 polymer ?
#
loop_
_entity_poly.entity_id
_entity_poly.type
_entity_poly.pdbx_seq_one_letter_code
_entity_poly.pdbx_strand_id
1 'polypeptide(L)'
;MMGISMKTHNIVPLSVLMVLQLTAVSLVNRSAFDLSFLDILKDTGGAMLAIGAVSGWLSYLFPADLKSVLVFWRWQNVLPGHRFIQLSEKDGRIDNVTLKARVSEYEALKLNNSEQNSYWYNEFYRPSNKQDEVASTHRSYLLYRDAAAVSLISVLILITGKLLFRELLMGISFEPFGVFAVAVMGFIVAARNAGQRLVTTAVAVSLC
;
A
#
# COMPACT_ATOMS: atom_id res chain seq x y z
N MET A 1 -2.34 -20.60 -19.14
CA MET A 1 -3.21 -19.87 -18.18
C MET A 1 -2.68 -18.47 -18.02
N MET A 2 -3.40 -17.45 -18.45
CA MET A 2 -3.04 -16.05 -18.17
C MET A 2 -3.09 -15.84 -16.65
N GLY A 3 -1.93 -15.59 -16.03
CA GLY A 3 -1.87 -15.30 -14.61
C GLY A 3 -2.64 -14.03 -14.30
N ILE A 4 -3.64 -14.11 -13.43
CA ILE A 4 -4.39 -12.96 -12.94
C ILE A 4 -3.37 -11.99 -12.31
N SER A 5 -3.38 -10.73 -12.73
CA SER A 5 -2.45 -9.70 -12.22
C SER A 5 -2.56 -9.60 -10.69
N MET A 6 -1.44 -9.44 -9.97
CA MET A 6 -1.42 -9.25 -8.52
C MET A 6 -2.31 -8.06 -8.08
N LYS A 7 -2.44 -7.03 -8.91
CA LYS A 7 -3.36 -5.92 -8.66
C LYS A 7 -4.83 -6.33 -8.71
N THR A 8 -5.19 -7.24 -9.60
CA THR A 8 -6.57 -7.74 -9.70
C THR A 8 -6.99 -8.52 -8.47
N HIS A 9 -6.06 -9.27 -7.86
CA HIS A 9 -6.30 -9.94 -6.58
C HIS A 9 -6.56 -8.96 -5.41
N ASN A 10 -6.05 -7.75 -5.49
CA ASN A 10 -6.20 -6.76 -4.41
C ASN A 10 -7.47 -5.90 -4.52
N ILE A 11 -8.27 -6.03 -5.60
CA ILE A 11 -9.50 -5.24 -5.78
C ILE A 11 -10.48 -5.50 -4.63
N VAL A 12 -10.77 -6.76 -4.33
CA VAL A 12 -11.70 -7.12 -3.26
C VAL A 12 -11.20 -6.68 -1.88
N PRO A 13 -9.96 -7.01 -1.45
CA PRO A 13 -9.43 -6.51 -0.19
C PRO A 13 -9.41 -4.98 -0.09
N LEU A 14 -9.07 -4.29 -1.17
CA LEU A 14 -9.09 -2.82 -1.20
C LEU A 14 -10.52 -2.28 -1.01
N SER A 15 -11.51 -2.89 -1.69
CA SER A 15 -12.91 -2.52 -1.53
C SER A 15 -13.39 -2.70 -0.08
N VAL A 16 -13.04 -3.81 0.55
CA VAL A 16 -13.36 -4.06 1.97
C VAL A 16 -12.76 -2.99 2.87
N LEU A 17 -11.50 -2.64 2.68
CA LEU A 17 -10.85 -1.58 3.46
C LEU A 17 -11.55 -0.23 3.26
N MET A 18 -11.97 0.10 2.06
CA MET A 18 -12.69 1.35 1.77
C MET A 18 -14.10 1.35 2.37
N VAL A 19 -14.82 0.22 2.32
CA VAL A 19 -16.12 0.08 2.99
C VAL A 19 -15.99 0.28 4.50
N LEU A 20 -15.01 -0.36 5.14
CA LEU A 20 -14.74 -0.18 6.56
C LEU A 20 -14.44 1.28 6.92
N GLN A 21 -13.66 1.97 6.08
CA GLN A 21 -13.35 3.36 6.28
C GLN A 21 -14.57 4.26 6.13
N LEU A 22 -15.41 4.04 5.11
CA LEU A 22 -16.68 4.77 4.94
C LEU A 22 -17.66 4.50 6.08
N THR A 23 -17.73 3.26 6.56
CA THR A 23 -18.53 2.91 7.74
C THR A 23 -18.05 3.66 8.98
N ALA A 24 -16.74 3.72 9.22
CA ALA A 24 -16.18 4.47 10.34
C ALA A 24 -16.52 5.97 10.23
N VAL A 25 -16.42 6.55 9.04
CA VAL A 25 -16.84 7.95 8.77
C VAL A 25 -18.32 8.15 9.07
N SER A 26 -19.20 7.24 8.64
CA SER A 26 -20.64 7.31 8.87
C SER A 26 -21.00 7.21 10.37
N LEU A 27 -20.28 6.37 11.13
CA LEU A 27 -20.49 6.25 12.58
C LEU A 27 -20.09 7.50 13.34
N VAL A 28 -19.03 8.18 12.89
CA VAL A 28 -18.53 9.42 13.53
C VAL A 28 -19.40 10.62 13.15
N ASN A 29 -19.90 10.66 11.90
CA ASN A 29 -20.70 11.77 11.38
C ASN A 29 -22.18 11.37 11.21
N ARG A 30 -22.83 10.98 12.31
CA ARG A 30 -24.23 10.52 12.34
C ARG A 30 -25.25 11.52 11.77
N SER A 31 -24.92 12.81 11.74
CA SER A 31 -25.83 13.86 11.25
C SER A 31 -25.79 14.04 9.72
N ALA A 32 -24.77 13.56 9.03
CA ALA A 32 -24.60 13.76 7.59
C ALA A 32 -24.96 12.53 6.75
N PHE A 33 -24.95 11.34 7.36
CA PHE A 33 -25.31 10.09 6.69
C PHE A 33 -26.52 9.49 7.38
N ASP A 34 -27.68 9.65 6.75
CA ASP A 34 -28.89 8.93 7.15
C ASP A 34 -28.59 7.42 7.13
N LEU A 35 -29.14 6.64 8.06
CA LEU A 35 -28.96 5.18 8.13
C LEU A 35 -29.32 4.46 6.84
N SER A 36 -30.05 5.14 5.94
CA SER A 36 -30.30 4.72 4.54
C SER A 36 -29.05 4.34 3.75
N PHE A 37 -27.88 4.96 4.01
CA PHE A 37 -26.62 4.56 3.33
C PHE A 37 -26.14 3.17 3.74
N LEU A 38 -26.30 2.82 5.03
CA LEU A 38 -25.98 1.48 5.50
C LEU A 38 -26.98 0.42 4.97
N ASP A 39 -28.21 0.82 4.74
CA ASP A 39 -29.24 -0.06 4.16
C ASP A 39 -28.98 -0.27 2.66
N ILE A 40 -28.53 0.75 1.92
CA ILE A 40 -28.06 0.60 0.54
C ILE A 40 -26.84 -0.35 0.47
N LEU A 41 -25.92 -0.29 1.45
CA LEU A 41 -24.79 -1.23 1.51
C LEU A 41 -25.21 -2.67 1.83
N LYS A 42 -26.30 -2.88 2.58
CA LYS A 42 -26.83 -4.21 2.90
C LYS A 42 -27.52 -4.86 1.71
N ASP A 43 -28.17 -4.08 0.89
CA ASP A 43 -29.07 -4.62 -0.17
C ASP A 43 -28.37 -5.01 -1.47
N THR A 44 -27.08 -4.69 -1.63
CA THR A 44 -26.47 -4.86 -2.96
C THR A 44 -24.99 -5.24 -2.93
N GLY A 45 -24.69 -6.47 -3.32
CA GLY A 45 -23.38 -6.81 -3.89
C GLY A 45 -22.92 -5.80 -4.96
N GLY A 46 -23.86 -5.06 -5.58
CA GLY A 46 -23.64 -3.95 -6.50
C GLY A 46 -22.90 -2.74 -5.88
N ALA A 47 -23.24 -2.37 -4.64
CA ALA A 47 -22.57 -1.26 -3.97
C ALA A 47 -21.08 -1.59 -3.66
N MET A 48 -20.78 -2.82 -3.24
CA MET A 48 -19.39 -3.26 -3.06
C MET A 48 -18.61 -3.27 -4.36
N LEU A 49 -19.22 -3.68 -5.45
CA LEU A 49 -18.60 -3.64 -6.79
C LEU A 49 -18.36 -2.20 -7.24
N ALA A 50 -19.31 -1.28 -7.02
CA ALA A 50 -19.15 0.13 -7.35
C ALA A 50 -18.04 0.78 -6.53
N ILE A 51 -17.97 0.54 -5.21
CA ILE A 51 -16.88 1.02 -4.34
C ILE A 51 -15.55 0.45 -4.80
N GLY A 52 -15.52 -0.84 -5.16
CA GLY A 52 -14.32 -1.49 -5.69
C GLY A 52 -13.84 -0.87 -6.99
N ALA A 53 -14.75 -0.62 -7.92
CA ALA A 53 -14.44 0.01 -9.21
C ALA A 53 -13.92 1.44 -9.02
N VAL A 54 -14.59 2.24 -8.19
CA VAL A 54 -14.16 3.62 -7.86
C VAL A 54 -12.81 3.62 -7.15
N SER A 55 -12.62 2.76 -6.17
CA SER A 55 -11.34 2.63 -5.44
C SER A 55 -10.20 2.19 -6.35
N GLY A 56 -10.48 1.24 -7.25
CA GLY A 56 -9.54 0.81 -8.29
C GLY A 56 -9.16 1.97 -9.19
N TRP A 57 -10.15 2.71 -9.71
CA TRP A 57 -9.93 3.89 -10.55
C TRP A 57 -9.14 4.98 -9.82
N LEU A 58 -9.53 5.35 -8.61
CA LEU A 58 -8.80 6.33 -7.77
C LEU A 58 -7.35 5.88 -7.54
N SER A 59 -7.12 4.57 -7.33
CA SER A 59 -5.76 4.05 -7.21
C SER A 59 -4.90 4.29 -8.45
N TYR A 60 -5.49 4.38 -9.66
CA TYR A 60 -4.74 4.67 -10.88
C TYR A 60 -4.44 6.16 -11.08
N LEU A 61 -5.11 7.07 -10.38
CA LEU A 61 -4.82 8.51 -10.48
C LEU A 61 -3.41 8.87 -9.99
N PHE A 62 -2.88 8.12 -9.01
CA PHE A 62 -1.50 8.32 -8.57
C PHE A 62 -0.54 7.37 -9.28
N PRO A 63 0.51 7.90 -9.95
CA PRO A 63 1.60 7.10 -10.47
C PRO A 63 2.26 6.24 -9.38
N ALA A 64 2.82 5.09 -9.78
CA ALA A 64 3.45 4.15 -8.84
C ALA A 64 4.58 4.80 -8.02
N ASP A 65 5.32 5.72 -8.64
CA ASP A 65 6.42 6.44 -8.01
C ASP A 65 5.91 7.38 -6.89
N LEU A 66 4.84 8.14 -7.15
CA LEU A 66 4.24 9.01 -6.13
C LEU A 66 3.68 8.20 -4.95
N LYS A 67 3.05 7.04 -5.21
CA LYS A 67 2.61 6.14 -4.14
C LYS A 67 3.78 5.65 -3.29
N SER A 68 4.90 5.35 -3.93
CA SER A 68 6.10 4.90 -3.23
C SER A 68 6.73 6.03 -2.41
N VAL A 69 6.76 7.26 -2.95
CA VAL A 69 7.18 8.45 -2.20
C VAL A 69 6.29 8.69 -0.99
N LEU A 70 4.95 8.56 -1.14
CA LEU A 70 3.99 8.67 -0.04
C LEU A 70 4.29 7.67 1.09
N VAL A 71 4.61 6.41 0.75
CA VAL A 71 4.87 5.36 1.73
C VAL A 71 6.22 5.53 2.42
N PHE A 72 7.29 5.78 1.66
CA PHE A 72 8.66 5.75 2.19
C PHE A 72 9.21 7.12 2.58
N TRP A 73 8.52 8.23 2.21
CA TRP A 73 8.90 9.62 2.49
C TRP A 73 10.32 9.95 1.99
N ARG A 74 10.62 9.46 0.78
CA ARG A 74 11.92 9.68 0.12
C ARG A 74 11.69 10.08 -1.33
N TRP A 75 12.48 11.00 -1.83
CA TRP A 75 12.46 11.45 -3.22
C TRP A 75 13.48 10.72 -4.10
N GLN A 76 14.56 10.20 -3.50
CA GLN A 76 15.61 9.43 -4.16
C GLN A 76 15.74 8.07 -3.52
N ASN A 77 16.04 7.05 -4.31
CA ASN A 77 16.19 5.67 -3.84
C ASN A 77 14.99 5.25 -2.98
N VAL A 78 13.78 5.51 -3.49
CA VAL A 78 12.51 5.43 -2.76
C VAL A 78 12.23 4.03 -2.27
N LEU A 79 12.36 3.04 -3.16
CA LEU A 79 11.99 1.66 -2.89
C LEU A 79 12.88 1.01 -1.82
N PRO A 80 12.34 0.09 -1.00
CA PRO A 80 13.11 -0.58 0.05
C PRO A 80 14.24 -1.44 -0.51
N GLY A 81 14.16 -1.93 -1.76
CA GLY A 81 15.23 -2.64 -2.44
C GLY A 81 16.54 -1.85 -2.56
N HIS A 82 16.49 -0.52 -2.57
CA HIS A 82 17.67 0.34 -2.52
C HIS A 82 18.47 0.23 -1.21
N ARG A 83 17.99 -0.52 -0.25
CA ARG A 83 18.58 -0.75 1.07
C ARG A 83 18.47 -2.21 1.48
N PHE A 84 18.43 -3.11 0.47
CA PHE A 84 18.19 -4.52 0.77
C PHE A 84 19.28 -5.10 1.67
N ILE A 85 20.54 -4.69 1.50
CA ILE A 85 21.64 -5.16 2.34
C ILE A 85 21.41 -4.79 3.80
N GLN A 86 21.13 -3.50 4.07
CA GLN A 86 20.89 -3.02 5.43
C GLN A 86 19.64 -3.64 6.08
N LEU A 87 18.61 -3.91 5.28
CA LEU A 87 17.39 -4.57 5.75
C LEU A 87 17.67 -6.04 6.06
N SER A 88 18.41 -6.73 5.20
CA SER A 88 18.76 -8.14 5.34
C SER A 88 19.68 -8.39 6.53
N GLU A 89 20.65 -7.50 6.78
CA GLU A 89 21.55 -7.59 7.94
C GLU A 89 20.81 -7.54 9.28
N LYS A 90 19.61 -6.93 9.30
CA LYS A 90 18.77 -6.77 10.51
C LYS A 90 17.72 -7.87 10.66
N ASP A 91 17.50 -8.67 9.62
CA ASP A 91 16.49 -9.73 9.64
C ASP A 91 17.11 -11.03 10.17
N GLY A 92 16.66 -11.45 11.35
CA GLY A 92 17.19 -12.65 12.03
C GLY A 92 16.99 -13.98 11.28
N ARG A 93 16.22 -13.97 10.16
CA ARG A 93 16.06 -15.15 9.28
C ARG A 93 17.20 -15.31 8.28
N ILE A 94 18.03 -14.27 8.13
CA ILE A 94 19.08 -14.20 7.11
C ILE A 94 20.45 -14.33 7.79
N ASP A 95 21.22 -15.34 7.39
CA ASP A 95 22.61 -15.45 7.83
C ASP A 95 23.48 -14.45 7.07
N ASN A 96 24.12 -13.57 7.81
CA ASN A 96 24.97 -12.51 7.24
C ASN A 96 26.22 -13.04 6.53
N VAL A 97 26.73 -14.23 6.91
CA VAL A 97 27.89 -14.84 6.25
C VAL A 97 27.48 -15.32 4.88
N THR A 98 26.36 -16.05 4.80
CA THR A 98 25.77 -16.52 3.54
C THR A 98 25.39 -15.36 2.62
N LEU A 99 24.79 -14.31 3.17
CA LEU A 99 24.44 -13.09 2.41
C LEU A 99 25.69 -12.46 1.78
N LYS A 100 26.76 -12.27 2.53
CA LYS A 100 28.03 -11.71 2.03
C LYS A 100 28.68 -12.57 0.97
N ALA A 101 28.64 -13.88 1.12
CA ALA A 101 29.19 -14.82 0.14
C ALA A 101 28.35 -14.82 -1.18
N ARG A 102 27.05 -14.60 -1.09
CA ARG A 102 26.13 -14.64 -2.24
C ARG A 102 26.12 -13.35 -3.06
N VAL A 103 26.37 -12.20 -2.42
CA VAL A 103 26.32 -10.89 -3.07
C VAL A 103 27.68 -10.53 -3.63
N SER A 104 27.75 -10.38 -4.97
CA SER A 104 28.97 -9.92 -5.63
C SER A 104 29.32 -8.50 -5.19
N GLU A 105 30.60 -8.25 -4.92
CA GLU A 105 31.11 -6.93 -4.54
C GLU A 105 30.32 -6.31 -3.37
N TYR A 106 30.02 -7.10 -2.34
CA TYR A 106 29.15 -6.74 -1.22
C TYR A 106 29.42 -5.36 -0.64
N GLU A 107 30.69 -5.06 -0.32
CA GLU A 107 31.04 -3.79 0.34
C GLU A 107 30.87 -2.59 -0.61
N ALA A 108 31.18 -2.74 -1.89
CA ALA A 108 30.97 -1.71 -2.89
C ALA A 108 29.46 -1.47 -3.13
N LEU A 109 28.68 -2.54 -3.28
CA LEU A 109 27.23 -2.46 -3.46
C LEU A 109 26.54 -1.87 -2.22
N LYS A 110 27.03 -2.17 -1.01
CA LYS A 110 26.48 -1.61 0.24
C LYS A 110 26.57 -0.09 0.30
N LEU A 111 27.57 0.50 -0.33
CA LEU A 111 27.76 1.95 -0.42
C LEU A 111 26.95 2.57 -1.57
N ASN A 112 26.51 1.78 -2.55
CA ASN A 112 25.79 2.25 -3.73
C ASN A 112 24.29 1.91 -3.68
N ASN A 113 23.51 2.73 -2.98
CA ASN A 113 22.06 2.54 -2.86
C ASN A 113 21.33 2.51 -4.22
N SER A 114 21.83 3.21 -5.24
CA SER A 114 21.16 3.25 -6.56
C SER A 114 21.18 1.90 -7.26
N GLU A 115 22.27 1.15 -7.13
CA GLU A 115 22.45 -0.17 -7.75
C GLU A 115 21.79 -1.28 -6.94
N GLN A 116 21.67 -1.13 -5.62
CA GLN A 116 21.10 -2.16 -4.75
C GLN A 116 19.72 -2.63 -5.19
N ASN A 117 18.82 -1.73 -5.64
CA ASN A 117 17.48 -2.11 -6.03
C ASN A 117 17.47 -2.98 -7.30
N SER A 118 18.31 -2.66 -8.28
CA SER A 118 18.42 -3.44 -9.51
C SER A 118 19.03 -4.81 -9.23
N TYR A 119 20.06 -4.86 -8.40
CA TYR A 119 20.68 -6.12 -7.96
C TYR A 119 19.65 -6.99 -7.21
N TRP A 120 18.98 -6.43 -6.19
CA TRP A 120 17.95 -7.14 -5.42
C TRP A 120 16.84 -7.67 -6.33
N TYR A 121 16.36 -6.85 -7.27
CA TYR A 121 15.29 -7.24 -8.18
C TYR A 121 15.66 -8.44 -9.05
N ASN A 122 16.87 -8.43 -9.63
CA ASN A 122 17.30 -9.47 -10.56
C ASN A 122 17.74 -10.75 -9.85
N GLU A 123 18.50 -10.64 -8.75
CA GLU A 123 19.14 -11.77 -8.10
C GLU A 123 18.27 -12.45 -7.03
N PHE A 124 17.38 -11.69 -6.37
CA PHE A 124 16.56 -12.20 -5.28
C PHE A 124 15.07 -12.23 -5.59
N TYR A 125 14.50 -11.10 -6.04
CA TYR A 125 13.07 -11.02 -6.23
C TYR A 125 12.59 -11.79 -7.46
N ARG A 126 13.20 -11.59 -8.62
CA ARG A 126 12.75 -12.20 -9.88
C ARG A 126 12.78 -13.73 -9.85
N PRO A 127 13.82 -14.39 -9.32
CA PRO A 127 13.84 -15.85 -9.18
C PRO A 127 12.79 -16.38 -8.20
N SER A 128 12.51 -15.66 -7.10
CA SER A 128 11.64 -16.10 -6.00
C SER A 128 10.20 -15.59 -6.08
N ASN A 129 9.85 -14.74 -7.05
CA ASN A 129 8.57 -14.05 -7.12
C ASN A 129 7.32 -14.94 -7.20
N LYS A 130 7.50 -16.21 -7.63
CA LYS A 130 6.43 -17.21 -7.71
C LYS A 130 6.23 -17.98 -6.41
N GLN A 131 7.13 -17.86 -5.46
CA GLN A 131 7.00 -18.51 -4.16
C GLN A 131 5.91 -17.81 -3.36
N ASP A 132 5.07 -18.60 -2.69
CA ASP A 132 3.85 -18.09 -2.03
C ASP A 132 4.17 -17.02 -0.98
N GLU A 133 5.27 -17.17 -0.24
CA GLU A 133 5.69 -16.21 0.77
C GLU A 133 6.06 -14.86 0.17
N VAL A 134 6.80 -14.84 -0.93
CA VAL A 134 7.20 -13.62 -1.64
C VAL A 134 5.98 -12.99 -2.31
N ALA A 135 5.16 -13.80 -2.98
CA ALA A 135 3.95 -13.33 -3.66
C ALA A 135 2.93 -12.73 -2.66
N SER A 136 2.77 -13.33 -1.47
CA SER A 136 1.86 -12.82 -0.44
C SER A 136 2.34 -11.50 0.16
N THR A 137 3.63 -11.37 0.47
CA THR A 137 4.20 -10.12 0.96
C THR A 137 4.14 -9.01 -0.09
N HIS A 138 4.34 -9.32 -1.37
CA HIS A 138 4.19 -8.37 -2.46
C HIS A 138 2.74 -7.90 -2.60
N ARG A 139 1.76 -8.81 -2.55
CA ARG A 139 0.34 -8.46 -2.58
C ARG A 139 -0.04 -7.54 -1.41
N SER A 140 0.43 -7.85 -0.21
CA SER A 140 0.20 -7.01 0.98
C SER A 140 0.78 -5.61 0.83
N TYR A 141 2.01 -5.50 0.32
CA TYR A 141 2.63 -4.19 0.04
C TYR A 141 1.80 -3.37 -0.95
N LEU A 142 1.41 -3.97 -2.08
CA LEU A 142 0.59 -3.28 -3.08
C LEU A 142 -0.77 -2.85 -2.51
N LEU A 143 -1.42 -3.72 -1.72
CA LEU A 143 -2.71 -3.44 -1.10
C LEU A 143 -2.64 -2.20 -0.19
N TYR A 144 -1.72 -2.21 0.79
CA TYR A 144 -1.63 -1.11 1.75
C TYR A 144 -1.14 0.19 1.11
N ARG A 145 -0.24 0.10 0.12
CA ARG A 145 0.22 1.25 -0.66
C ARG A 145 -0.94 1.90 -1.43
N ASP A 146 -1.75 1.10 -2.07
CA ASP A 146 -2.88 1.58 -2.86
C ASP A 146 -4.01 2.08 -1.94
N ALA A 147 -4.24 1.44 -0.78
CA ALA A 147 -5.17 1.92 0.24
C ALA A 147 -4.75 3.28 0.81
N ALA A 148 -3.46 3.50 1.09
CA ALA A 148 -2.94 4.79 1.52
C ALA A 148 -3.20 5.89 0.48
N ALA A 149 -2.94 5.59 -0.80
CA ALA A 149 -3.16 6.53 -1.89
C ALA A 149 -4.65 6.89 -2.06
N VAL A 150 -5.54 5.88 -2.06
CA VAL A 150 -7.00 6.11 -2.19
C VAL A 150 -7.52 6.90 -1.00
N SER A 151 -7.11 6.58 0.23
CA SER A 151 -7.50 7.33 1.42
C SER A 151 -7.03 8.79 1.36
N LEU A 152 -5.81 9.04 0.89
CA LEU A 152 -5.30 10.41 0.71
C LEU A 152 -6.10 11.18 -0.34
N ILE A 153 -6.41 10.56 -1.48
CA ILE A 153 -7.25 11.17 -2.52
C ILE A 153 -8.63 11.50 -1.95
N SER A 154 -9.21 10.61 -1.16
CA SER A 154 -10.51 10.85 -0.50
C SER A 154 -10.48 12.06 0.43
N VAL A 155 -9.40 12.23 1.21
CA VAL A 155 -9.19 13.45 2.02
C VAL A 155 -9.14 14.69 1.15
N LEU A 156 -8.36 14.66 0.07
CA LEU A 156 -8.21 15.81 -0.84
C LEU A 156 -9.55 16.16 -1.50
N ILE A 157 -10.33 15.18 -1.95
CA ILE A 157 -11.67 15.39 -2.52
C ILE A 157 -12.60 16.05 -1.48
N LEU A 158 -12.59 15.55 -0.24
CA LEU A 158 -13.42 16.12 0.82
C LEU A 158 -13.03 17.57 1.15
N ILE A 159 -11.73 17.86 1.27
CA ILE A 159 -11.22 19.21 1.53
C ILE A 159 -11.64 20.15 0.39
N THR A 160 -11.34 19.74 -0.85
CA THR A 160 -11.66 20.56 -2.04
C THR A 160 -13.17 20.77 -2.18
N GLY A 161 -13.95 19.70 -1.98
CA GLY A 161 -15.41 19.78 -2.00
C GLY A 161 -15.94 20.76 -0.95
N LYS A 162 -15.43 20.72 0.28
CA LYS A 162 -15.85 21.63 1.36
C LYS A 162 -15.46 23.09 1.09
N LEU A 163 -14.36 23.33 0.38
CA LEU A 163 -13.92 24.67 -0.01
C LEU A 163 -14.75 25.24 -1.18
N LEU A 164 -15.04 24.42 -2.20
CA LEU A 164 -15.71 24.86 -3.42
C LEU A 164 -17.24 24.81 -3.31
N PHE A 165 -17.79 23.86 -2.57
CA PHE A 165 -19.23 23.60 -2.44
C PHE A 165 -19.68 23.73 -0.97
N ARG A 166 -19.31 24.84 -0.33
CA ARG A 166 -19.51 25.06 1.10
C ARG A 166 -20.97 24.85 1.53
N GLU A 167 -21.93 25.36 0.76
CA GLU A 167 -23.36 25.25 1.08
C GLU A 167 -23.86 23.80 1.02
N LEU A 168 -23.41 23.03 0.00
CA LEU A 168 -23.80 21.64 -0.18
C LEU A 168 -23.22 20.71 0.91
N LEU A 169 -22.04 21.07 1.44
CA LEU A 169 -21.30 20.27 2.41
C LEU A 169 -21.27 20.87 3.83
N MET A 170 -22.18 21.82 4.11
CA MET A 170 -22.29 22.44 5.45
C MET A 170 -22.55 21.42 6.58
N GLY A 171 -23.29 20.33 6.29
CA GLY A 171 -23.61 19.28 7.26
C GLY A 171 -22.45 18.31 7.56
N ILE A 172 -21.35 18.36 6.79
CA ILE A 172 -20.19 17.49 7.05
C ILE A 172 -19.30 18.17 8.09
N SER A 173 -19.23 17.58 9.26
CA SER A 173 -18.35 18.00 10.35
C SER A 173 -16.86 17.72 10.06
N PHE A 174 -15.96 18.01 10.99
CA PHE A 174 -14.51 17.78 10.79
C PHE A 174 -14.05 16.38 11.17
N GLU A 175 -14.84 15.59 11.89
CA GLU A 175 -14.49 14.26 12.38
C GLU A 175 -14.14 13.28 11.25
N PRO A 176 -14.83 13.25 10.08
CA PRO A 176 -14.45 12.43 8.94
C PRO A 176 -13.00 12.62 8.48
N PHE A 177 -12.49 13.86 8.54
CA PHE A 177 -11.10 14.14 8.18
C PHE A 177 -10.12 13.44 9.12
N GLY A 178 -10.46 13.38 10.43
CA GLY A 178 -9.67 12.65 11.42
C GLY A 178 -9.61 11.15 11.11
N VAL A 179 -10.75 10.52 10.78
CA VAL A 179 -10.82 9.10 10.40
C VAL A 179 -9.94 8.82 9.19
N PHE A 180 -10.06 9.63 8.13
CA PHE A 180 -9.25 9.45 6.93
C PHE A 180 -7.76 9.69 7.20
N ALA A 181 -7.40 10.70 8.00
CA ALA A 181 -6.00 10.98 8.34
C ALA A 181 -5.37 9.81 9.10
N VAL A 182 -6.06 9.25 10.09
CA VAL A 182 -5.62 8.05 10.83
C VAL A 182 -5.47 6.85 9.89
N ALA A 183 -6.42 6.65 8.98
CA ALA A 183 -6.37 5.58 8.00
C ALA A 183 -5.17 5.73 7.04
N VAL A 184 -4.93 6.93 6.51
CA VAL A 184 -3.75 7.23 5.67
C VAL A 184 -2.46 6.86 6.40
N MET A 185 -2.28 7.33 7.64
CA MET A 185 -1.09 7.04 8.44
C MET A 185 -0.94 5.54 8.74
N GLY A 186 -2.02 4.87 9.11
CA GLY A 186 -2.04 3.43 9.36
C GLY A 186 -1.63 2.64 8.11
N PHE A 187 -2.19 2.98 6.94
CA PHE A 187 -1.86 2.31 5.68
C PHE A 187 -0.43 2.63 5.22
N ILE A 188 0.08 3.84 5.44
CA ILE A 188 1.49 4.17 5.17
C ILE A 188 2.42 3.29 6.00
N VAL A 189 2.18 3.16 7.31
CA VAL A 189 2.98 2.30 8.19
C VAL A 189 2.89 0.83 7.76
N ALA A 190 1.69 0.33 7.50
CA ALA A 190 1.48 -1.04 7.02
C ALA A 190 2.18 -1.30 5.68
N ALA A 191 2.07 -0.37 4.72
CA ALA A 191 2.74 -0.48 3.42
C ALA A 191 4.27 -0.45 3.55
N ARG A 192 4.82 0.41 4.42
CA ARG A 192 6.26 0.48 4.70
C ARG A 192 6.78 -0.83 5.26
N ASN A 193 6.10 -1.38 6.26
CA ASN A 193 6.47 -2.65 6.89
C ASN A 193 6.36 -3.80 5.89
N ALA A 194 5.26 -3.87 5.12
CA ALA A 194 5.08 -4.90 4.09
C ALA A 194 6.14 -4.81 2.98
N GLY A 195 6.51 -3.58 2.55
CA GLY A 195 7.55 -3.38 1.54
C GLY A 195 8.94 -3.78 2.02
N GLN A 196 9.29 -3.48 3.28
CA GLN A 196 10.55 -3.93 3.88
C GLN A 196 10.57 -5.46 4.02
N ARG A 197 9.46 -6.04 4.49
CA ARG A 197 9.31 -7.50 4.61
C ARG A 197 9.38 -8.20 3.26
N LEU A 198 8.83 -7.61 2.19
CA LEU A 198 8.98 -8.15 0.84
C LEU A 198 10.45 -8.29 0.45
N VAL A 199 11.24 -7.24 0.73
CA VAL A 199 12.68 -7.23 0.40
C VAL A 199 13.42 -8.34 1.13
N THR A 200 13.24 -8.44 2.45
CA THR A 200 13.96 -9.44 3.26
C THR A 200 13.43 -10.85 3.03
N THR A 201 12.13 -11.03 2.76
CA THR A 201 11.57 -12.35 2.43
C THR A 201 12.12 -12.88 1.12
N ALA A 202 12.23 -12.05 0.07
CA ALA A 202 12.83 -12.46 -1.20
C ALA A 202 14.29 -12.90 -1.03
N VAL A 203 15.06 -12.20 -0.19
CA VAL A 203 16.45 -12.60 0.14
C VAL A 203 16.47 -13.90 0.93
N ALA A 204 15.70 -14.00 2.02
CA ALA A 204 15.68 -15.18 2.88
C ALA A 204 15.34 -16.45 2.10
N VAL A 205 14.28 -16.38 1.29
CA VAL A 205 13.82 -17.51 0.44
C VAL A 205 14.83 -17.89 -0.63
N SER A 206 15.63 -16.94 -1.13
CA SER A 206 16.65 -17.21 -2.15
C SER A 206 17.96 -17.75 -1.57
N LEU A 207 18.16 -17.66 -0.26
CA LEU A 207 19.35 -18.18 0.45
C LEU A 207 19.09 -19.57 1.08
N CYS A 208 17.83 -20.02 1.15
CA CYS A 208 17.46 -21.38 1.52
C CYS A 208 17.54 -22.31 0.33
#